data_f62dc5c1f48a827c4f64b9197cd1af31
#
_entry.id   f62dc5c1f48a827c4f64b9197cd1af31
#
_cell.length_a   1.000
_cell.length_b   1.000
_cell.length_c   1.000
_cell.angle_alpha   90.00
_cell.angle_beta   90.00
_cell.angle_gamma   90.00
#
_symmetry.space_group_name_H-M   'P 1'
#
loop_
_entity.id
_entity.type
_entity.pdbx_description
1 polymer ?
#
loop_
_entity_poly.entity_id
_entity_poly.type
_entity_poly.pdbx_seq_one_letter_code
_entity_poly.pdbx_strand_id
1 'polypeptide(L)'
;MRTTAAVLAGAAVLTTAQLGIAGTASAATRTSAGAGCPVDLVYPSRFYINSHHWVTNGGLYFGIKNKSTTTSFKKVTFSVTNVKYLRFGTARATGGRITHNSTQSVSVYTGTLKAKKSLGMRIPTHLLNTRTYQVKFTLHGTGWNCAVNQGTWGN
;
A
#
# COMPACT_ATOMS: atom_id res chain seq x y z
N MET A 1 37.60 -9.55 47.75
CA MET A 1 37.87 -9.36 46.31
C MET A 1 37.12 -10.46 45.55
N ARG A 2 36.03 -10.14 44.92
CA ARG A 2 35.28 -11.05 44.03
C ARG A 2 34.97 -10.32 42.74
N THR A 3 35.65 -10.72 41.70
CA THR A 3 35.50 -10.26 40.31
C THR A 3 34.30 -10.98 39.67
N THR A 4 33.30 -10.22 39.23
CA THR A 4 32.19 -10.73 38.45
C THR A 4 32.46 -10.51 36.95
N ALA A 5 32.57 -11.58 36.21
CA ALA A 5 32.73 -11.58 34.76
C ALA A 5 31.33 -11.38 34.09
N ALA A 6 31.23 -10.38 33.21
CA ALA A 6 30.06 -10.16 32.37
C ALA A 6 30.15 -11.02 31.09
N VAL A 7 29.14 -11.85 30.87
CA VAL A 7 29.00 -12.65 29.65
C VAL A 7 28.24 -11.83 28.63
N LEU A 8 28.89 -11.47 27.53
CA LEU A 8 28.26 -10.88 26.33
C LEU A 8 27.67 -12.01 25.50
N ALA A 9 26.35 -12.08 25.45
CA ALA A 9 25.62 -12.94 24.52
C ALA A 9 25.54 -12.26 23.16
N GLY A 10 26.33 -12.71 22.22
CA GLY A 10 26.24 -12.30 20.82
C GLY A 10 25.03 -12.98 20.12
N ALA A 11 24.07 -12.20 19.66
CA ALA A 11 23.00 -12.68 18.81
C ALA A 11 23.52 -12.82 17.37
N ALA A 12 23.72 -14.05 16.92
CA ALA A 12 24.03 -14.36 15.53
C ALA A 12 22.74 -14.23 14.70
N VAL A 13 22.70 -13.23 13.81
CA VAL A 13 21.66 -13.11 12.79
C VAL A 13 21.97 -14.09 11.67
N LEU A 14 21.26 -15.20 11.61
CA LEU A 14 21.27 -16.13 10.49
C LEU A 14 20.49 -15.53 9.32
N THR A 15 21.17 -14.94 8.36
CA THR A 15 20.63 -14.62 7.04
C THR A 15 20.52 -15.90 6.23
N THR A 16 19.36 -16.53 6.21
CA THR A 16 19.04 -17.59 5.24
C THR A 16 18.74 -16.95 3.90
N ALA A 17 19.69 -17.06 2.97
CA ALA A 17 19.45 -16.82 1.55
C ALA A 17 18.52 -17.91 1.03
N GLN A 18 17.26 -17.59 0.77
CA GLN A 18 16.37 -18.47 0.02
C GLN A 18 16.53 -18.19 -1.45
N LEU A 19 17.25 -19.07 -2.12
CA LEU A 19 17.30 -19.19 -3.56
C LEU A 19 16.00 -19.84 -4.07
N GLY A 20 15.33 -19.11 -4.91
CA GLY A 20 14.51 -19.58 -6.00
C GLY A 20 13.31 -20.46 -5.71
N ILE A 21 12.20 -20.03 -6.21
CA ILE A 21 11.40 -20.77 -7.21
C ILE A 21 10.31 -19.81 -7.70
N ALA A 22 10.05 -19.89 -9.00
CA ALA A 22 9.15 -19.08 -9.78
C ALA A 22 7.79 -18.81 -9.11
N GLY A 23 7.37 -17.55 -9.10
CA GLY A 23 5.96 -17.23 -9.26
C GLY A 23 5.10 -17.09 -8.00
N THR A 24 5.61 -16.72 -6.86
CA THR A 24 4.75 -16.29 -5.75
C THR A 24 5.03 -14.84 -5.40
N ALA A 25 4.16 -13.94 -5.86
CA ALA A 25 4.15 -12.58 -5.38
C ALA A 25 3.98 -12.58 -3.87
N SER A 26 5.01 -12.16 -3.16
CA SER A 26 5.07 -12.20 -1.71
C SER A 26 3.99 -11.33 -1.08
N ALA A 27 3.41 -11.82 -0.02
CA ALA A 27 2.34 -11.18 0.74
C ALA A 27 2.68 -9.73 1.10
N ALA A 28 1.76 -8.82 0.84
CA ALA A 28 1.88 -7.45 1.27
C ALA A 28 1.92 -7.36 2.79
N THR A 29 2.94 -6.74 3.28
CA THR A 29 3.04 -6.33 4.67
C THR A 29 2.07 -5.16 4.89
N ARG A 30 1.22 -5.25 5.89
CA ARG A 30 0.46 -4.09 6.37
C ARG A 30 1.46 -3.10 6.92
N THR A 31 1.78 -2.09 6.16
CA THR A 31 2.62 -1.01 6.66
C THR A 31 1.69 0.03 7.25
N SER A 32 1.84 0.33 8.54
CA SER A 32 1.18 1.49 9.11
C SER A 32 1.63 2.71 8.30
N ALA A 33 0.69 3.50 7.84
CA ALA A 33 0.96 4.76 7.18
C ALA A 33 1.64 5.67 8.22
N GLY A 34 2.96 5.70 8.27
CA GLY A 34 3.80 6.52 9.14
C GLY A 34 3.34 6.73 10.59
N ALA A 35 4.24 7.01 11.51
CA ALA A 35 3.91 7.42 12.85
C ALA A 35 2.99 8.66 12.81
N GLY A 36 1.78 8.59 13.40
CA GLY A 36 0.82 9.68 13.42
C GLY A 36 -0.30 9.65 12.36
N CYS A 37 -0.27 8.74 11.40
CA CYS A 37 -1.36 8.60 10.44
C CYS A 37 -2.55 7.85 11.07
N PRO A 38 -3.78 8.42 11.06
CA PRO A 38 -4.92 7.84 11.76
C PRO A 38 -5.62 6.71 10.98
N VAL A 39 -5.09 6.32 9.83
CA VAL A 39 -5.63 5.29 8.96
C VAL A 39 -4.56 4.24 8.61
N ASP A 40 -5.01 3.01 8.32
CA ASP A 40 -4.16 1.96 7.76
C ASP A 40 -4.27 1.94 6.25
N LEU A 41 -3.15 1.68 5.57
CA LEU A 41 -3.14 1.37 4.15
C LEU A 41 -3.62 -0.07 3.93
N VAL A 42 -4.42 -0.24 2.87
CA VAL A 42 -4.87 -1.53 2.38
C VAL A 42 -4.45 -1.65 0.93
N TYR A 43 -3.67 -2.68 0.63
CA TYR A 43 -3.20 -2.96 -0.73
C TYR A 43 -3.10 -4.47 -0.97
N PRO A 44 -3.08 -4.94 -2.23
CA PRO A 44 -3.12 -6.36 -2.52
C PRO A 44 -1.83 -7.05 -2.05
N SER A 45 -2.00 -8.20 -1.40
CA SER A 45 -0.89 -9.07 -0.99
C SER A 45 -0.37 -9.93 -2.14
N ARG A 46 -1.23 -10.22 -3.10
CA ARG A 46 -0.94 -11.02 -4.30
C ARG A 46 -1.78 -10.53 -5.46
N PHE A 47 -1.25 -10.63 -6.66
CA PHE A 47 -1.99 -10.41 -7.90
C PHE A 47 -1.35 -11.24 -9.02
N TYR A 48 -2.11 -11.46 -10.07
CA TYR A 48 -1.66 -12.16 -11.27
C TYR A 48 -1.70 -11.20 -12.45
N ILE A 49 -0.82 -11.41 -13.41
CA ILE A 49 -0.76 -10.67 -14.67
C ILE A 49 -1.05 -11.62 -15.83
N ASN A 50 -1.67 -11.08 -16.87
CA ASN A 50 -1.86 -11.80 -18.14
C ASN A 50 -0.63 -11.63 -19.05
N SER A 51 -0.65 -12.28 -20.24
CA SER A 51 0.41 -12.20 -21.24
C SER A 51 0.72 -10.79 -21.77
N HIS A 52 -0.21 -9.85 -21.59
CA HIS A 52 -0.06 -8.45 -21.98
C HIS A 52 0.32 -7.56 -20.78
N HIS A 53 0.80 -8.14 -19.69
CA HIS A 53 1.23 -7.47 -18.45
C HIS A 53 0.14 -6.65 -17.74
N TRP A 54 -1.14 -6.92 -18.01
CA TRP A 54 -2.23 -6.37 -17.25
C TRP A 54 -2.51 -7.20 -16.00
N VAL A 55 -2.72 -6.52 -14.88
CA VAL A 55 -3.18 -7.17 -13.66
C VAL A 55 -4.60 -7.71 -13.87
N THR A 56 -4.78 -9.00 -13.62
CA THR A 56 -6.07 -9.68 -13.75
C THR A 56 -7.07 -9.26 -12.67
N ASN A 57 -8.32 -9.75 -12.75
CA ASN A 57 -9.37 -9.46 -11.77
C ASN A 57 -9.67 -7.95 -11.60
N GLY A 58 -9.57 -7.20 -12.70
CA GLY A 58 -9.92 -5.78 -12.74
C GLY A 58 -8.85 -4.85 -12.18
N GLY A 59 -7.62 -5.33 -11.96
CA GLY A 59 -6.49 -4.52 -11.53
C GLY A 59 -6.20 -4.56 -10.03
N LEU A 60 -5.30 -3.67 -9.59
CA LEU A 60 -4.89 -3.56 -8.19
C LEU A 60 -5.96 -2.83 -7.37
N TYR A 61 -6.18 -3.30 -6.15
CA TYR A 61 -6.97 -2.59 -5.17
C TYR A 61 -6.05 -1.84 -4.20
N PHE A 62 -6.29 -0.54 -4.06
CA PHE A 62 -5.64 0.29 -3.07
C PHE A 62 -6.70 0.99 -2.22
N GLY A 63 -6.47 1.08 -0.92
CA GLY A 63 -7.41 1.71 -0.02
C GLY A 63 -6.81 2.09 1.31
N ILE A 64 -7.65 2.70 2.13
CA ILE A 64 -7.37 3.06 3.51
C ILE A 64 -8.50 2.57 4.42
N LYS A 65 -8.17 2.24 5.65
CA LYS A 65 -9.12 1.87 6.69
C LYS A 65 -8.96 2.80 7.89
N ASN A 66 -10.05 3.36 8.36
CA ASN A 66 -10.06 4.15 9.59
C ASN A 66 -9.76 3.22 10.79
N LYS A 67 -8.67 3.50 11.52
CA LYS A 67 -8.24 2.73 12.71
C LYS A 67 -9.16 2.95 13.91
N SER A 68 -9.73 4.14 14.03
CA SER A 68 -10.56 4.51 15.17
C SER A 68 -11.79 3.64 15.28
N THR A 69 -12.16 3.31 16.48
CA THR A 69 -13.41 2.61 16.81
C THR A 69 -14.59 3.56 16.99
N THR A 70 -14.32 4.85 17.22
CA THR A 70 -15.30 5.86 17.58
C THR A 70 -15.27 7.11 16.70
N THR A 71 -14.08 7.50 16.22
CA THR A 71 -13.88 8.76 15.49
C THR A 71 -14.08 8.60 14.00
N SER A 72 -14.86 9.50 13.41
CA SER A 72 -15.00 9.64 11.95
C SER A 72 -14.13 10.78 11.45
N PHE A 73 -13.50 10.59 10.27
CA PHE A 73 -12.68 11.62 9.62
C PHE A 73 -13.48 12.32 8.53
N LYS A 74 -13.31 13.62 8.40
CA LYS A 74 -14.01 14.47 7.42
C LYS A 74 -13.12 14.77 6.23
N LYS A 75 -13.74 14.95 5.05
CA LYS A 75 -13.10 15.39 3.79
C LYS A 75 -11.86 14.53 3.45
N VAL A 76 -12.01 13.21 3.51
CA VAL A 76 -10.89 12.29 3.30
C VAL A 76 -10.64 12.06 1.82
N THR A 77 -9.40 12.30 1.39
CA THR A 77 -8.89 11.95 0.06
C THR A 77 -7.76 10.94 0.19
N PHE A 78 -7.78 9.95 -0.67
CA PHE A 78 -6.72 8.98 -0.84
C PHE A 78 -6.28 8.96 -2.30
N SER A 79 -4.98 9.13 -2.55
CA SER A 79 -4.40 9.17 -3.89
C SER A 79 -3.29 8.15 -4.03
N VAL A 80 -3.23 7.54 -5.20
CA VAL A 80 -2.15 6.64 -5.62
C VAL A 80 -1.47 7.26 -6.84
N THR A 81 -0.18 7.44 -6.77
CA THR A 81 0.63 7.97 -7.87
C THR A 81 1.66 6.92 -8.29
N ASN A 82 1.74 6.65 -9.59
CA ASN A 82 2.80 5.85 -10.15
C ASN A 82 4.14 6.59 -10.04
N VAL A 83 5.13 5.95 -9.45
CA VAL A 83 6.51 6.45 -9.40
C VAL A 83 7.35 5.76 -10.48
N LYS A 84 7.20 4.43 -10.65
CA LYS A 84 7.94 3.65 -11.65
C LYS A 84 7.11 2.47 -12.16
N TYR A 85 7.19 2.26 -13.46
CA TYR A 85 6.83 1.04 -14.17
C TYR A 85 5.36 0.62 -14.13
N LEU A 86 4.45 1.57 -13.89
CA LEU A 86 3.01 1.34 -13.96
C LEU A 86 2.32 2.30 -14.92
N ARG A 87 1.18 1.87 -15.43
CA ARG A 87 0.16 2.74 -16.03
C ARG A 87 -1.20 2.35 -15.49
N PHE A 88 -1.97 3.35 -15.11
CA PHE A 88 -3.32 3.16 -14.59
C PHE A 88 -4.37 3.32 -15.68
N GLY A 89 -5.38 2.47 -15.63
CA GLY A 89 -6.61 2.60 -16.41
C GLY A 89 -7.71 3.29 -15.62
N THR A 90 -8.96 3.17 -16.09
CA THR A 90 -10.13 3.77 -15.46
C THR A 90 -10.46 3.08 -14.14
N ALA A 91 -10.30 3.79 -13.05
CA ALA A 91 -10.52 3.29 -11.69
C ALA A 91 -12.00 3.27 -11.30
N ARG A 92 -12.33 2.37 -10.35
CA ARG A 92 -13.64 2.29 -9.70
C ARG A 92 -13.49 2.50 -8.20
N ALA A 93 -14.28 3.41 -7.64
CA ALA A 93 -14.26 3.71 -6.21
C ALA A 93 -14.99 2.65 -5.38
N THR A 94 -14.55 2.51 -4.14
CA THR A 94 -15.24 1.76 -3.06
C THR A 94 -15.34 2.68 -1.84
N GLY A 95 -16.54 2.95 -1.38
CA GLY A 95 -16.79 3.79 -0.21
C GLY A 95 -16.68 5.30 -0.44
N GLY A 96 -16.55 5.74 -1.70
CA GLY A 96 -16.42 7.14 -2.10
C GLY A 96 -16.63 7.34 -3.60
N ARG A 97 -16.07 8.41 -4.15
CA ARG A 97 -16.08 8.72 -5.59
C ARG A 97 -14.68 9.02 -6.11
N ILE A 98 -14.39 8.66 -7.37
CA ILE A 98 -13.16 9.06 -8.04
C ILE A 98 -13.24 10.57 -8.32
N THR A 99 -12.20 11.30 -7.93
CA THR A 99 -12.07 12.75 -8.16
C THR A 99 -10.99 13.09 -9.16
N HIS A 100 -10.03 12.18 -9.37
CA HIS A 100 -9.00 12.30 -10.40
C HIS A 100 -8.67 10.91 -10.93
N ASN A 101 -8.53 10.78 -12.25
CA ASN A 101 -8.08 9.55 -12.90
C ASN A 101 -7.23 9.87 -14.13
N SER A 102 -5.97 9.52 -14.07
CA SER A 102 -5.02 9.58 -15.18
C SER A 102 -4.19 8.29 -15.26
N THR A 103 -3.37 8.16 -16.28
CA THR A 103 -2.44 7.02 -16.38
C THR A 103 -1.34 7.04 -15.32
N GLN A 104 -1.12 8.17 -14.66
CA GLN A 104 -0.08 8.38 -13.65
C GLN A 104 -0.61 8.44 -12.22
N SER A 105 -1.84 8.88 -12.02
CA SER A 105 -2.41 8.99 -10.67
C SER A 105 -3.91 8.84 -10.65
N VAL A 106 -4.42 8.33 -9.55
CA VAL A 106 -5.85 8.18 -9.27
C VAL A 106 -6.13 8.64 -7.85
N SER A 107 -7.23 9.38 -7.68
CA SER A 107 -7.67 9.87 -6.37
C SER A 107 -9.12 9.52 -6.11
N VAL A 108 -9.41 9.10 -4.88
CA VAL A 108 -10.76 8.83 -4.38
C VAL A 108 -11.05 9.70 -3.16
N TYR A 109 -12.28 10.18 -3.07
CA TYR A 109 -12.74 11.09 -2.03
C TYR A 109 -14.00 10.58 -1.34
N THR A 110 -14.10 10.84 -0.02
CA THR A 110 -15.35 10.73 0.73
C THR A 110 -15.52 11.93 1.66
N GLY A 111 -16.76 12.44 1.79
CA GLY A 111 -17.06 13.50 2.73
C GLY A 111 -16.88 13.09 4.19
N THR A 112 -17.09 11.80 4.50
CA THR A 112 -16.90 11.24 5.85
C THR A 112 -16.45 9.79 5.78
N LEU A 113 -15.29 9.49 6.33
CA LEU A 113 -14.80 8.14 6.57
C LEU A 113 -15.14 7.74 8.01
N LYS A 114 -16.26 7.01 8.17
CA LYS A 114 -16.75 6.58 9.50
C LYS A 114 -15.73 5.65 10.19
N ALA A 115 -15.84 5.53 11.50
CA ALA A 115 -15.06 4.61 12.30
C ALA A 115 -15.09 3.19 11.72
N LYS A 116 -13.92 2.52 11.67
CA LYS A 116 -13.71 1.15 11.12
C LYS A 116 -14.07 0.96 9.64
N LYS A 117 -14.54 2.00 8.93
CA LYS A 117 -14.85 1.92 7.49
C LYS A 117 -13.62 2.14 6.63
N SER A 118 -13.73 1.69 5.38
CA SER A 118 -12.67 1.80 4.37
C SER A 118 -13.08 2.72 3.24
N LEU A 119 -12.09 3.36 2.64
CA LEU A 119 -12.17 4.10 1.38
C LEU A 119 -11.11 3.53 0.45
N GLY A 120 -11.46 3.24 -0.80
CA GLY A 120 -10.48 2.67 -1.72
C GLY A 120 -10.91 2.76 -3.17
N MET A 121 -10.07 2.18 -4.01
CA MET A 121 -10.30 2.10 -5.45
C MET A 121 -9.65 0.86 -6.04
N ARG A 122 -10.30 0.29 -7.05
CA ARG A 122 -9.73 -0.74 -7.90
C ARG A 122 -9.30 -0.09 -9.20
N ILE A 123 -8.05 -0.29 -9.57
CA ILE A 123 -7.40 0.38 -10.70
C ILE A 123 -6.91 -0.68 -11.68
N PRO A 124 -7.45 -0.77 -12.91
CA PRO A 124 -6.81 -1.54 -13.97
C PRO A 124 -5.37 -1.07 -14.10
N THR A 125 -4.42 -1.99 -14.01
CA THR A 125 -3.01 -1.64 -13.91
C THR A 125 -2.21 -2.43 -14.94
N HIS A 126 -1.46 -1.72 -15.77
CA HIS A 126 -0.49 -2.27 -16.71
C HIS A 126 0.90 -2.13 -16.14
N LEU A 127 1.64 -3.25 -16.05
CA LEU A 127 3.01 -3.28 -15.60
C LEU A 127 3.95 -3.08 -16.79
N LEU A 128 4.75 -2.02 -16.75
CA LEU A 128 5.81 -1.78 -17.74
C LEU A 128 7.07 -2.59 -17.44
N ASN A 129 7.19 -3.09 -16.22
CA ASN A 129 8.21 -4.02 -15.79
C ASN A 129 7.55 -5.06 -14.86
N THR A 130 7.66 -6.34 -15.21
CA THR A 130 7.03 -7.44 -14.46
C THR A 130 7.78 -7.80 -13.18
N ARG A 131 9.02 -7.34 -13.01
CA ARG A 131 9.85 -7.64 -11.85
C ARG A 131 9.73 -6.62 -10.73
N THR A 132 9.42 -5.36 -11.08
CA THR A 132 9.43 -4.28 -10.09
C THR A 132 8.53 -3.13 -10.49
N TYR A 133 7.86 -2.53 -9.52
CA TYR A 133 7.11 -1.30 -9.70
C TYR A 133 7.10 -0.50 -8.40
N GLN A 134 6.81 0.79 -8.49
CA GLN A 134 6.75 1.66 -7.33
C GLN A 134 5.58 2.63 -7.42
N VAL A 135 4.86 2.78 -6.31
CA VAL A 135 3.79 3.76 -6.14
C VAL A 135 4.02 4.61 -4.90
N LYS A 136 3.47 5.82 -4.93
CA LYS A 136 3.37 6.72 -3.78
C LYS A 136 1.91 6.85 -3.37
N PHE A 137 1.64 6.76 -2.08
CA PHE A 137 0.34 7.04 -1.51
C PHE A 137 0.34 8.41 -0.82
N THR A 138 -0.71 9.18 -1.07
CA THR A 138 -0.96 10.44 -0.38
C THR A 138 -2.37 10.38 0.21
N LEU A 139 -2.47 10.72 1.48
CA LEU A 139 -3.68 10.61 2.27
C LEU A 139 -3.88 11.89 3.06
N HIS A 140 -5.05 12.47 3.00
CA HIS A 140 -5.37 13.62 3.83
C HIS A 140 -6.85 13.67 4.21
N GLY A 141 -7.12 14.33 5.31
CA GLY A 141 -8.44 14.67 5.80
C GLY A 141 -8.37 15.94 6.63
N THR A 142 -9.50 16.39 7.16
CA THR A 142 -9.51 17.57 8.03
C THR A 142 -8.62 17.35 9.25
N GLY A 143 -7.58 18.16 9.39
CA GLY A 143 -6.65 18.14 10.53
C GLY A 143 -5.51 17.12 10.43
N TRP A 144 -5.36 16.37 9.31
CA TRP A 144 -4.25 15.43 9.14
C TRP A 144 -3.85 15.26 7.67
N ASN A 145 -2.57 14.96 7.45
CA ASN A 145 -1.99 14.69 6.13
C ASN A 145 -0.88 13.65 6.27
N CYS A 146 -0.90 12.62 5.43
CA CYS A 146 0.11 11.57 5.42
C CYS A 146 0.58 11.30 3.98
N ALA A 147 1.88 11.06 3.81
CA ALA A 147 2.43 10.57 2.56
C ALA A 147 3.29 9.34 2.86
N VAL A 148 3.10 8.29 2.09
CA VAL A 148 3.85 7.05 2.23
C VAL A 148 4.41 6.66 0.87
N ASN A 149 5.73 6.64 0.76
CA ASN A 149 6.40 6.01 -0.35
C ASN A 149 6.42 4.51 -0.07
N GLN A 150 5.65 3.77 -0.81
CA GLN A 150 5.74 2.33 -0.77
C GLN A 150 6.85 1.89 -1.70
N GLY A 151 7.73 1.07 -1.17
CA GLY A 151 8.89 0.60 -1.89
C GLY A 151 8.59 -0.27 -3.11
N THR A 152 9.63 -0.82 -3.64
CA THR A 152 9.64 -1.70 -4.80
C THR A 152 8.99 -3.03 -4.46
N TRP A 153 7.96 -3.42 -5.20
CA TRP A 153 7.50 -4.80 -5.24
C TRP A 153 8.18 -5.51 -6.41
N GLY A 154 8.57 -6.76 -6.18
CA GLY A 154 9.08 -7.64 -7.21
C GLY A 154 8.28 -8.93 -7.26
N ASN A 155 8.20 -9.54 -8.43
CA ASN A 155 7.85 -10.95 -8.61
C ASN A 155 9.09 -11.82 -8.40
#